data_0531eb458e7d83d23281fd886ee98d7c
#
_entry.id   0531eb458e7d83d23281fd886ee98d7c
#
_cell.length_a   1.000
_cell.length_b   1.000
_cell.length_c   1.000
_cell.angle_alpha   90.00
_cell.angle_beta   90.00
_cell.angle_gamma   90.00
#
_symmetry.space_group_name_H-M   'P 1'
#
loop_
_entity.id
_entity.type
_entity.pdbx_description
1 polymer ?
#
loop_
_entity_poly.entity_id
_entity_poly.type
_entity_poly.pdbx_seq_one_letter_code
_entity_poly.pdbx_strand_id
1 'polypeptide(L)'
;MISPTLLKYYSNVSEKLSIKVYVKHDDLYPLPGGGSKARKLNYILNEDIRKNYDAIVTAGSNQSNHLRATALWAAKLGWKLICIIHDNEPDIYEGNLKIVKLTGAELLFVQKSEVKEAMDKAMLDLSNEGYKPFYIWGGGHCVEGALSYYEAVKELKDQLNDLKPDFLFVASGTGTTQAGIEIGVRQFLPGCKV
;
A
#
# COMPACT_ATOMS: atom_id res chain seq x y z
N MET A 1 6.67 10.42 -15.08
CA MET A 1 6.57 8.97 -14.83
C MET A 1 7.44 8.63 -13.62
N ILE A 2 7.02 7.69 -12.80
CA ILE A 2 7.82 7.17 -11.67
C ILE A 2 8.81 6.16 -12.24
N SER A 3 10.09 6.29 -11.86
CA SER A 3 11.13 5.34 -12.28
C SER A 3 10.85 3.94 -11.72
N PRO A 4 11.16 2.88 -12.47
CA PRO A 4 11.07 1.50 -11.99
C PRO A 4 11.89 1.30 -10.70
N THR A 5 11.36 0.51 -9.78
CA THR A 5 12.13 0.13 -8.60
C THR A 5 13.24 -0.86 -8.95
N LEU A 6 14.33 -0.86 -8.18
CA LEU A 6 15.51 -1.67 -8.46
C LEU A 6 15.17 -3.18 -8.45
N LEU A 7 15.64 -3.90 -9.47
CA LEU A 7 15.75 -5.36 -9.47
C LEU A 7 17.22 -5.73 -9.22
N LYS A 8 17.53 -6.40 -8.11
CA LYS A 8 18.90 -6.70 -7.69
C LYS A 8 19.11 -8.21 -7.54
N TYR A 9 20.24 -8.70 -8.06
CA TYR A 9 20.74 -10.05 -7.82
C TYR A 9 21.48 -10.12 -6.46
N TYR A 10 21.20 -11.18 -5.69
CA TYR A 10 21.80 -11.41 -4.38
C TYR A 10 22.71 -12.65 -4.41
N SER A 11 24.00 -12.46 -4.71
CA SER A 11 24.98 -13.55 -4.86
C SER A 11 25.10 -14.42 -3.63
N ASN A 12 25.29 -13.81 -2.45
CA ASN A 12 25.48 -14.56 -1.19
C ASN A 12 24.27 -15.45 -0.83
N VAL A 13 23.06 -15.00 -1.12
CA VAL A 13 21.84 -15.79 -0.89
C VAL A 13 21.72 -16.87 -1.95
N SER A 14 22.02 -16.54 -3.20
CA SER A 14 21.98 -17.45 -4.32
C SER A 14 22.94 -18.64 -4.14
N GLU A 15 24.15 -18.36 -3.69
CA GLU A 15 25.15 -19.39 -3.41
C GLU A 15 24.71 -20.35 -2.28
N LYS A 16 24.21 -19.77 -1.16
CA LYS A 16 23.72 -20.58 -0.02
C LYS A 16 22.56 -21.49 -0.39
N LEU A 17 21.67 -21.04 -1.27
CA LEU A 17 20.46 -21.78 -1.67
C LEU A 17 20.65 -22.60 -2.95
N SER A 18 21.80 -22.46 -3.63
CA SER A 18 22.07 -23.08 -4.94
C SER A 18 21.00 -22.74 -6.01
N ILE A 19 20.45 -21.53 -5.95
CA ILE A 19 19.48 -20.98 -6.90
C ILE A 19 19.80 -19.52 -7.21
N LYS A 20 19.26 -18.95 -8.28
CA LYS A 20 19.41 -17.52 -8.57
C LYS A 20 18.32 -16.73 -7.85
N VAL A 21 18.70 -15.85 -6.92
CA VAL A 21 17.79 -15.00 -6.15
C VAL A 21 17.92 -13.56 -6.60
N TYR A 22 16.79 -13.01 -7.01
CA TYR A 22 16.62 -11.58 -7.33
C TYR A 22 15.59 -10.98 -6.38
N VAL A 23 15.78 -9.72 -6.00
CA VAL A 23 14.81 -8.97 -5.19
C VAL A 23 14.38 -7.72 -5.95
N LYS A 24 13.08 -7.58 -6.12
CA LYS A 24 12.44 -6.36 -6.60
C LYS A 24 12.23 -5.43 -5.41
N HIS A 25 12.99 -4.35 -5.36
CA HIS A 25 13.05 -3.44 -4.22
C HIS A 25 11.90 -2.43 -4.19
N ASP A 26 10.68 -2.89 -3.97
CA ASP A 26 9.55 -1.99 -3.78
C ASP A 26 9.58 -1.21 -2.46
N ASP A 27 10.41 -1.63 -1.49
CA ASP A 27 10.77 -0.85 -0.32
C ASP A 27 11.34 0.54 -0.69
N LEU A 28 12.01 0.64 -1.86
CA LEU A 28 12.56 1.87 -2.41
C LEU A 28 11.59 2.61 -3.34
N TYR A 29 10.31 2.26 -3.37
CA TYR A 29 9.32 2.97 -4.20
C TYR A 29 9.31 4.47 -3.86
N PRO A 30 9.51 5.39 -4.84
CA PRO A 30 9.91 6.77 -4.58
C PRO A 30 8.76 7.71 -4.17
N LEU A 31 7.75 7.19 -3.49
CA LEU A 31 6.61 7.95 -2.99
C LEU A 31 6.44 7.79 -1.48
N PRO A 32 5.68 8.68 -0.83
CA PRO A 32 5.55 8.70 0.62
C PRO A 32 5.23 7.33 1.23
N GLY A 33 6.04 6.93 2.19
CA GLY A 33 5.91 5.68 2.91
C GLY A 33 6.64 4.49 2.31
N GLY A 34 7.05 4.53 1.04
CA GLY A 34 7.71 3.41 0.35
C GLY A 34 6.89 2.12 0.34
N GLY A 35 7.42 1.08 -0.29
CA GLY A 35 6.85 -0.26 -0.26
C GLY A 35 5.51 -0.40 -1.01
N SER A 36 4.92 -1.58 -0.86
CA SER A 36 3.70 -1.96 -1.57
C SER A 36 2.52 -1.00 -1.34
N LYS A 37 2.45 -0.36 -0.18
CA LYS A 37 1.34 0.53 0.13
C LYS A 37 1.48 1.88 -0.58
N ALA A 38 2.71 2.40 -0.69
CA ALA A 38 2.97 3.62 -1.45
C ALA A 38 2.69 3.41 -2.95
N ARG A 39 3.10 2.25 -3.51
CA ARG A 39 2.78 1.89 -4.90
C ARG A 39 1.27 1.83 -5.13
N LYS A 40 0.50 1.14 -4.28
CA LYS A 40 -0.96 1.09 -4.38
C LYS A 40 -1.60 2.47 -4.30
N LEU A 41 -1.21 3.26 -3.30
CA LEU A 41 -1.79 4.60 -3.10
C LEU A 41 -1.54 5.53 -4.28
N ASN A 42 -0.45 5.36 -5.02
CA ASN A 42 -0.21 6.11 -6.24
C ASN A 42 -1.26 5.87 -7.33
N TYR A 43 -1.82 4.67 -7.39
CA TYR A 43 -2.89 4.31 -8.31
C TYR A 43 -4.28 4.67 -7.76
N ILE A 44 -4.49 4.45 -6.47
CA ILE A 44 -5.75 4.76 -5.77
C ILE A 44 -5.99 6.27 -5.76
N LEU A 45 -4.97 7.05 -5.38
CA LEU A 45 -5.01 8.51 -5.33
C LEU A 45 -4.57 9.09 -6.68
N ASN A 46 -5.24 8.70 -7.77
CA ASN A 46 -5.00 9.22 -9.12
C ASN A 46 -5.41 10.71 -9.23
N GLU A 47 -5.22 11.31 -10.40
CA GLU A 47 -5.52 12.73 -10.60
C GLU A 47 -6.98 13.09 -10.38
N ASP A 48 -7.91 12.22 -10.75
CA ASP A 48 -9.34 12.49 -10.58
C ASP A 48 -9.74 12.49 -9.11
N ILE A 49 -9.20 11.52 -8.33
CA ILE A 49 -9.39 11.49 -6.88
C ILE A 49 -8.81 12.75 -6.24
N ARG A 50 -7.59 13.14 -6.65
CA ARG A 50 -6.93 14.35 -6.08
C ARG A 50 -7.63 15.66 -6.40
N LYS A 51 -8.37 15.74 -7.50
CA LYS A 51 -9.15 16.94 -7.87
C LYS A 51 -10.49 17.03 -7.15
N ASN A 52 -11.06 15.89 -6.77
CA ASN A 52 -12.45 15.82 -6.29
C ASN A 52 -12.58 15.62 -4.78
N TYR A 53 -11.50 15.26 -4.08
CA TYR A 53 -11.48 14.94 -2.65
C TYR A 53 -10.39 15.74 -1.92
N ASP A 54 -10.58 15.96 -0.62
CA ASP A 54 -9.66 16.72 0.24
C ASP A 54 -9.47 16.10 1.64
N ALA A 55 -10.13 14.96 1.88
CA ALA A 55 -9.98 14.19 3.11
C ALA A 55 -9.96 12.69 2.82
N ILE A 56 -9.41 11.88 3.75
CA ILE A 56 -9.37 10.42 3.68
C ILE A 56 -9.87 9.82 4.99
N VAL A 57 -10.67 8.75 4.87
CA VAL A 57 -10.97 7.85 5.97
C VAL A 57 -10.45 6.46 5.62
N THR A 58 -9.69 5.84 6.54
CA THR A 58 -9.15 4.50 6.34
C THR A 58 -8.98 3.75 7.66
N ALA A 59 -8.69 2.44 7.60
CA ALA A 59 -8.53 1.61 8.78
C ALA A 59 -7.28 0.73 8.75
N GLY A 60 -6.81 0.34 9.94
CA GLY A 60 -5.69 -0.58 10.10
C GLY A 60 -5.34 -0.85 11.57
N SER A 61 -4.25 -1.58 11.79
CA SER A 61 -3.66 -1.85 13.11
C SER A 61 -2.63 -0.79 13.51
N ASN A 62 -2.18 -0.80 14.76
CA ASN A 62 -1.18 0.12 15.30
C ASN A 62 0.11 0.19 14.46
N GLN A 63 0.58 -0.94 13.92
CA GLN A 63 1.80 -1.01 13.12
C GLN A 63 1.51 -1.15 11.61
N SER A 64 0.33 -0.71 11.17
CA SER A 64 -0.07 -0.81 9.77
C SER A 64 0.83 0.01 8.83
N ASN A 65 1.48 -0.66 7.88
CA ASN A 65 2.18 0.00 6.78
C ASN A 65 1.23 0.77 5.85
N HIS A 66 -0.05 0.36 5.83
CA HIS A 66 -1.07 1.06 5.05
C HIS A 66 -1.40 2.40 5.70
N LEU A 67 -1.68 2.44 7.01
CA LEU A 67 -1.92 3.70 7.72
C LEU A 67 -0.74 4.66 7.58
N ARG A 68 0.51 4.18 7.78
CA ARG A 68 1.70 5.00 7.60
C ARG A 68 1.78 5.62 6.20
N ALA A 69 1.65 4.82 5.16
CA ALA A 69 1.74 5.33 3.79
C ALA A 69 0.59 6.30 3.46
N THR A 70 -0.64 6.00 3.90
CA THR A 70 -1.79 6.88 3.71
C THR A 70 -1.62 8.20 4.46
N ALA A 71 -1.11 8.17 5.69
CA ALA A 71 -0.86 9.37 6.49
C ALA A 71 0.19 10.30 5.85
N LEU A 72 1.27 9.72 5.35
CA LEU A 72 2.29 10.48 4.62
C LEU A 72 1.76 11.06 3.30
N TRP A 73 0.87 10.34 2.61
CA TRP A 73 0.20 10.85 1.42
C TRP A 73 -0.77 12.00 1.75
N ALA A 74 -1.62 11.84 2.77
CA ALA A 74 -2.55 12.86 3.21
C ALA A 74 -1.81 14.14 3.61
N ALA A 75 -0.73 14.02 4.40
CA ALA A 75 0.12 15.15 4.77
C ALA A 75 0.75 15.85 3.56
N LYS A 76 1.24 15.08 2.58
CA LYS A 76 1.79 15.64 1.33
C LYS A 76 0.76 16.41 0.51
N LEU A 77 -0.51 15.97 0.53
CA LEU A 77 -1.61 16.60 -0.20
C LEU A 77 -2.25 17.75 0.60
N GLY A 78 -1.93 17.90 1.89
CA GLY A 78 -2.61 18.84 2.79
C GLY A 78 -4.04 18.39 3.14
N TRP A 79 -4.33 17.10 3.07
CA TRP A 79 -5.67 16.54 3.28
C TRP A 79 -5.90 16.15 4.74
N LYS A 80 -7.13 16.33 5.22
CA LYS A 80 -7.57 15.78 6.50
C LYS A 80 -7.54 14.24 6.43
N LEU A 81 -7.08 13.60 7.52
CA LEU A 81 -7.06 12.14 7.60
C LEU A 81 -7.63 11.66 8.92
N ILE A 82 -8.58 10.74 8.86
CA ILE A 82 -9.07 9.97 10.00
C ILE A 82 -8.65 8.51 9.83
N CYS A 83 -7.94 7.98 10.82
CA CYS A 83 -7.51 6.59 10.89
C CYS A 83 -8.34 5.83 11.93
N ILE A 84 -9.11 4.84 11.50
CA ILE A 84 -9.81 3.91 12.39
C ILE A 84 -8.86 2.76 12.74
N ILE A 85 -8.54 2.61 14.02
CA ILE A 85 -7.55 1.65 14.51
C ILE A 85 -8.26 0.58 15.34
N HIS A 86 -8.12 -0.67 14.91
CA HIS A 86 -8.80 -1.83 15.52
C HIS A 86 -7.94 -2.56 16.57
N ASP A 87 -6.97 -1.87 17.15
CA ASP A 87 -6.18 -2.31 18.30
C ASP A 87 -6.47 -1.40 19.50
N ASN A 88 -6.02 -1.79 20.69
CA ASN A 88 -6.05 -0.92 21.85
C ASN A 88 -5.10 0.25 21.66
N GLU A 89 -5.49 1.43 22.15
CA GLU A 89 -4.61 2.57 22.20
C GLU A 89 -3.42 2.29 23.13
N PRO A 90 -2.16 2.39 22.64
CA PRO A 90 -1.00 2.13 23.48
C PRO A 90 -0.64 3.36 24.32
N ASP A 91 -0.04 3.14 25.48
CA ASP A 91 0.48 4.20 26.35
C ASP A 91 1.58 5.03 25.64
N ILE A 92 2.36 4.39 24.77
CA ILE A 92 3.45 5.02 24.02
C ILE A 92 3.28 4.75 22.54
N TYR A 93 3.29 5.81 21.74
CA TYR A 93 3.23 5.74 20.29
C TYR A 93 4.61 5.44 19.71
N GLU A 94 4.79 4.27 19.11
CA GLU A 94 6.03 3.82 18.50
C GLU A 94 5.85 3.42 17.04
N GLY A 95 6.98 3.25 16.31
CA GLY A 95 7.02 2.71 14.97
C GLY A 95 6.10 3.44 13.99
N ASN A 96 5.26 2.70 13.26
CA ASN A 96 4.36 3.25 12.27
C ASN A 96 3.30 4.17 12.89
N LEU A 97 2.76 3.81 14.06
CA LEU A 97 1.74 4.62 14.74
C LEU A 97 2.27 6.00 15.13
N LYS A 98 3.53 6.08 15.59
CA LYS A 98 4.19 7.36 15.87
C LYS A 98 4.27 8.24 14.62
N ILE A 99 4.63 7.66 13.47
CA ILE A 99 4.69 8.39 12.20
C ILE A 99 3.29 8.90 11.82
N VAL A 100 2.27 8.06 11.91
CA VAL A 100 0.88 8.45 11.62
C VAL A 100 0.46 9.63 12.51
N LYS A 101 0.73 9.57 13.81
CA LYS A 101 0.41 10.66 14.75
C LYS A 101 1.13 11.96 14.38
N LEU A 102 2.40 11.89 14.00
CA LEU A 102 3.20 13.06 13.62
C LEU A 102 2.73 13.74 12.34
N THR A 103 1.98 13.07 11.47
CA THR A 103 1.37 13.70 10.28
C THR A 103 0.15 14.57 10.59
N GLY A 104 -0.32 14.60 11.85
CA GLY A 104 -1.54 15.29 12.23
C GLY A 104 -2.82 14.52 11.97
N ALA A 105 -2.74 13.22 11.63
CA ALA A 105 -3.90 12.38 11.45
C ALA A 105 -4.69 12.23 12.75
N GLU A 106 -6.00 12.24 12.64
CA GLU A 106 -6.92 11.89 13.73
C GLU A 106 -6.97 10.37 13.89
N LEU A 107 -6.85 9.87 15.12
CA LEU A 107 -6.80 8.45 15.43
C LEU A 107 -8.02 8.09 16.27
N LEU A 108 -8.82 7.14 15.78
CA LEU A 108 -10.00 6.61 16.49
C LEU A 108 -9.78 5.12 16.76
N PHE A 109 -9.65 4.76 18.03
CA PHE A 109 -9.46 3.38 18.47
C PHE A 109 -10.82 2.74 18.71
N VAL A 110 -11.09 1.61 18.08
CA VAL A 110 -12.38 0.91 18.12
C VAL A 110 -12.17 -0.61 18.17
N GLN A 111 -13.21 -1.35 18.55
CA GLN A 111 -13.19 -2.81 18.42
C GLN A 111 -13.25 -3.21 16.94
N LYS A 112 -12.67 -4.36 16.61
CA LYS A 112 -12.61 -4.84 15.22
C LYS A 112 -13.98 -4.96 14.54
N SER A 113 -15.01 -5.29 15.30
CA SER A 113 -16.40 -5.37 14.84
C SER A 113 -17.01 -4.01 14.49
N GLU A 114 -16.48 -2.92 15.05
CA GLU A 114 -17.02 -1.56 14.92
C GLU A 114 -16.34 -0.76 13.79
N VAL A 115 -15.28 -1.31 13.17
CA VAL A 115 -14.46 -0.60 12.17
C VAL A 115 -15.30 -0.02 11.04
N LYS A 116 -16.23 -0.81 10.49
CA LYS A 116 -17.06 -0.33 9.37
C LYS A 116 -17.95 0.84 9.79
N GLU A 117 -18.63 0.71 10.92
CA GLU A 117 -19.52 1.75 11.45
C GLU A 117 -18.76 3.04 11.78
N ALA A 118 -17.59 2.91 12.41
CA ALA A 118 -16.70 4.04 12.70
C ALA A 118 -16.20 4.73 11.44
N MET A 119 -15.85 3.98 10.39
CA MET A 119 -15.46 4.56 9.11
C MET A 119 -16.63 5.29 8.44
N ASP A 120 -17.82 4.70 8.41
CA ASP A 120 -19.02 5.31 7.81
C ASP A 120 -19.40 6.59 8.56
N LYS A 121 -19.32 6.58 9.89
CA LYS A 121 -19.52 7.76 10.73
C LYS A 121 -18.49 8.86 10.44
N ALA A 122 -17.22 8.52 10.39
CA ALA A 122 -16.15 9.48 10.08
C ALA A 122 -16.32 10.13 8.70
N MET A 123 -16.78 9.37 7.70
CA MET A 123 -17.14 9.93 6.38
C MET A 123 -18.26 10.96 6.47
N LEU A 124 -19.31 10.68 7.26
CA LEU A 124 -20.43 11.58 7.45
C LEU A 124 -20.01 12.84 8.22
N ASP A 125 -19.24 12.67 9.31
CA ASP A 125 -18.77 13.77 10.13
C ASP A 125 -17.91 14.74 9.31
N LEU A 126 -16.95 14.26 8.54
CA LEU A 126 -16.13 15.06 7.62
C LEU A 126 -16.98 15.77 6.57
N SER A 127 -18.00 15.10 6.01
CA SER A 127 -18.91 15.72 5.04
C SER A 127 -19.72 16.85 5.67
N ASN A 128 -20.18 16.71 6.91
CA ASN A 128 -20.88 17.74 7.66
C ASN A 128 -19.97 18.94 8.00
N GLU A 129 -18.66 18.71 8.16
CA GLU A 129 -17.63 19.74 8.33
C GLU A 129 -17.28 20.47 7.02
N GLY A 130 -17.83 20.02 5.88
CA GLY A 130 -17.61 20.62 4.56
C GLY A 130 -16.46 20.01 3.76
N TYR A 131 -15.81 18.95 4.25
CA TYR A 131 -14.82 18.19 3.49
C TYR A 131 -15.49 17.27 2.46
N LYS A 132 -14.67 16.83 1.49
CA LYS A 132 -15.01 15.80 0.51
C LYS A 132 -14.17 14.54 0.82
N PRO A 133 -14.63 13.69 1.75
CA PRO A 133 -13.84 12.55 2.19
C PRO A 133 -13.83 11.41 1.16
N PHE A 134 -12.67 10.78 0.99
CA PHE A 134 -12.46 9.59 0.18
C PHE A 134 -12.24 8.37 1.08
N TYR A 135 -13.00 7.31 0.81
CA TYR A 135 -12.95 6.07 1.60
C TYR A 135 -11.91 5.10 1.02
N ILE A 136 -10.92 4.72 1.83
CA ILE A 136 -9.91 3.72 1.43
C ILE A 136 -9.99 2.52 2.37
N TRP A 137 -10.34 1.35 1.85
CA TRP A 137 -10.30 0.11 2.61
C TRP A 137 -8.89 -0.21 3.10
N GLY A 138 -8.81 -0.85 4.29
CA GLY A 138 -7.55 -1.29 4.89
C GLY A 138 -6.68 -2.08 3.90
N GLY A 139 -5.38 -1.73 3.86
CA GLY A 139 -4.44 -2.33 2.93
C GLY A 139 -4.53 -1.88 1.47
N GLY A 140 -5.40 -0.91 1.14
CA GLY A 140 -5.66 -0.48 -0.24
C GLY A 140 -6.32 -1.60 -1.06
N HIS A 141 -7.36 -2.24 -0.47
CA HIS A 141 -8.06 -3.37 -1.08
C HIS A 141 -9.10 -2.86 -2.09
N CYS A 142 -8.68 -2.64 -3.32
CA CYS A 142 -9.50 -2.20 -4.45
C CYS A 142 -8.85 -2.59 -5.79
N VAL A 143 -9.54 -2.35 -6.88
CA VAL A 143 -9.09 -2.66 -8.24
C VAL A 143 -7.80 -1.90 -8.59
N GLU A 144 -7.73 -0.62 -8.28
CA GLU A 144 -6.55 0.23 -8.52
C GLU A 144 -5.34 -0.27 -7.75
N GLY A 145 -5.55 -0.76 -6.51
CA GLY A 145 -4.51 -1.41 -5.72
C GLY A 145 -3.98 -2.68 -6.36
N ALA A 146 -4.82 -3.51 -6.98
CA ALA A 146 -4.41 -4.68 -7.73
C ALA A 146 -3.73 -4.30 -9.05
N LEU A 147 -4.29 -3.32 -9.79
CA LEU A 147 -3.73 -2.81 -11.04
C LEU A 147 -2.30 -2.30 -10.85
N SER A 148 -2.00 -1.67 -9.71
CA SER A 148 -0.65 -1.20 -9.40
C SER A 148 0.40 -2.32 -9.40
N TYR A 149 -0.01 -3.55 -9.07
CA TYR A 149 0.86 -4.73 -9.07
C TYR A 149 0.83 -5.52 -10.37
N TYR A 150 -0.24 -5.46 -11.13
CA TYR A 150 -0.22 -5.89 -12.53
C TYR A 150 0.84 -5.09 -13.32
N GLU A 151 0.85 -3.77 -13.18
CA GLU A 151 1.86 -2.89 -13.82
C GLU A 151 3.27 -3.11 -13.24
N ALA A 152 3.40 -3.46 -11.96
CA ALA A 152 4.68 -3.83 -11.36
C ALA A 152 5.28 -5.11 -11.97
N VAL A 153 4.45 -6.07 -12.37
CA VAL A 153 4.93 -7.27 -13.08
C VAL A 153 5.35 -6.95 -14.51
N LYS A 154 4.64 -6.03 -15.18
CA LYS A 154 5.07 -5.53 -16.49
C LYS A 154 6.42 -4.83 -16.39
N GLU A 155 6.60 -3.95 -15.39
CA GLU A 155 7.88 -3.32 -15.06
C GLU A 155 8.98 -4.36 -14.79
N LEU A 156 8.67 -5.42 -14.02
CA LEU A 156 9.57 -6.53 -13.76
C LEU A 156 9.98 -7.25 -15.05
N LYS A 157 9.03 -7.55 -15.94
CA LYS A 157 9.28 -8.21 -17.21
C LYS A 157 10.31 -7.44 -18.04
N ASP A 158 10.17 -6.11 -18.10
CA ASP A 158 11.11 -5.26 -18.84
C ASP A 158 12.52 -5.26 -18.22
N GLN A 159 12.64 -5.39 -16.89
CA GLN A 159 13.90 -5.47 -16.17
C GLN A 159 14.59 -6.83 -16.24
N LEU A 160 13.82 -7.91 -16.42
CA LEU A 160 14.35 -9.27 -16.50
C LEU A 160 15.12 -9.53 -17.79
N ASN A 161 14.90 -8.75 -18.87
CA ASN A 161 15.42 -9.00 -20.19
C ASN A 161 15.11 -10.46 -20.64
N ASP A 162 16.14 -11.32 -20.76
CA ASP A 162 15.99 -12.72 -21.17
C ASP A 162 15.86 -13.70 -19.99
N LEU A 163 15.93 -13.18 -18.74
CA LEU A 163 15.75 -14.02 -17.55
C LEU A 163 14.30 -14.49 -17.44
N LYS A 164 14.12 -15.77 -17.13
CA LYS A 164 12.82 -16.38 -16.90
C LYS A 164 12.77 -16.89 -15.45
N PRO A 165 12.06 -16.20 -14.55
CA PRO A 165 11.92 -16.67 -13.18
C PRO A 165 10.99 -17.89 -13.12
N ASP A 166 11.35 -18.91 -12.34
CA ASP A 166 10.49 -20.07 -12.06
C ASP A 166 9.43 -19.73 -11.01
N PHE A 167 9.81 -18.89 -10.05
CA PHE A 167 8.96 -18.50 -8.92
C PHE A 167 9.04 -17.02 -8.60
N LEU A 168 7.93 -16.45 -8.18
CA LEU A 168 7.83 -15.12 -7.60
C LEU A 168 7.21 -15.21 -6.20
N PHE A 169 7.97 -14.82 -5.18
CA PHE A 169 7.49 -14.84 -3.80
C PHE A 169 7.00 -13.47 -3.37
N VAL A 170 5.86 -13.43 -2.74
CA VAL A 170 5.26 -12.20 -2.19
C VAL A 170 4.58 -12.47 -0.85
N ALA A 171 4.75 -11.56 0.11
CA ALA A 171 3.98 -11.60 1.36
C ALA A 171 2.54 -11.15 1.08
N SER A 172 1.57 -12.01 1.35
CA SER A 172 0.15 -11.75 1.14
C SER A 172 -0.57 -11.51 2.47
N GLY A 173 -1.29 -10.38 2.58
CA GLY A 173 -2.20 -10.05 3.67
C GLY A 173 -3.64 -9.99 3.16
N THR A 174 -4.08 -8.84 2.64
CA THR A 174 -5.44 -8.66 2.07
C THR A 174 -5.63 -9.34 0.69
N GLY A 175 -4.58 -9.93 0.13
CA GLY A 175 -4.63 -10.58 -1.18
C GLY A 175 -4.50 -9.64 -2.39
N THR A 176 -4.70 -8.34 -2.24
CA THR A 176 -4.72 -7.37 -3.36
C THR A 176 -3.41 -7.34 -4.16
N THR A 177 -2.26 -7.34 -3.47
CA THR A 177 -0.94 -7.38 -4.11
C THR A 177 -0.78 -8.68 -4.90
N GLN A 178 -1.10 -9.80 -4.27
CA GLN A 178 -1.02 -11.12 -4.91
C GLN A 178 -1.94 -11.20 -6.14
N ALA A 179 -3.17 -10.72 -6.04
CA ALA A 179 -4.11 -10.72 -7.17
C ALA A 179 -3.55 -9.96 -8.39
N GLY A 180 -2.97 -8.78 -8.18
CA GLY A 180 -2.32 -8.02 -9.25
C GLY A 180 -1.12 -8.75 -9.85
N ILE A 181 -0.28 -9.35 -9.00
CA ILE A 181 0.88 -10.15 -9.42
C ILE A 181 0.44 -11.37 -10.22
N GLU A 182 -0.54 -12.14 -9.74
CA GLU A 182 -1.06 -13.34 -10.43
C GLU A 182 -1.55 -13.03 -11.84
N ILE A 183 -2.33 -11.96 -12.00
CA ILE A 183 -2.82 -11.52 -13.30
C ILE A 183 -1.66 -11.09 -14.19
N GLY A 184 -0.72 -10.29 -13.65
CA GLY A 184 0.46 -9.84 -14.40
C GLY A 184 1.39 -10.98 -14.79
N VAL A 185 1.63 -11.96 -13.92
CA VAL A 185 2.46 -13.13 -14.20
C VAL A 185 1.86 -13.97 -15.33
N ARG A 186 0.56 -14.24 -15.29
CA ARG A 186 -0.13 -14.95 -16.38
C ARG A 186 0.02 -14.25 -17.73
N GLN A 187 0.02 -12.92 -17.74
CA GLN A 187 0.13 -12.11 -18.95
C GLN A 187 1.58 -11.97 -19.45
N PHE A 188 2.53 -11.67 -18.57
CA PHE A 188 3.86 -11.21 -18.95
C PHE A 188 4.98 -12.22 -18.68
N LEU A 189 4.77 -13.16 -17.76
CA LEU A 189 5.77 -14.15 -17.32
C LEU A 189 5.19 -15.57 -17.33
N PRO A 190 4.67 -16.05 -18.46
CA PRO A 190 4.06 -17.38 -18.54
C PRO A 190 5.04 -18.46 -18.10
N GLY A 191 4.59 -19.36 -17.20
CA GLY A 191 5.41 -20.40 -16.59
C GLY A 191 5.99 -20.06 -15.22
N CYS A 192 6.04 -18.78 -14.82
CA CYS A 192 6.40 -18.39 -13.46
C CYS A 192 5.24 -18.70 -12.49
N LYS A 193 5.56 -19.19 -11.30
CA LYS A 193 4.58 -19.48 -10.22
C LYS A 193 4.65 -18.39 -9.15
N VAL A 194 3.50 -18.00 -8.60
CA VAL A 194 3.39 -17.05 -7.50
C VAL A 194 3.03 -17.76 -6.21
#